data_3fc2b9d5163a1230562a3fd706abe03d
#
_entry.id   3fc2b9d5163a1230562a3fd706abe03d
#
_cell.length_a   1.000
_cell.length_b   1.000
_cell.length_c   1.000
_cell.angle_alpha   90.00
_cell.angle_beta   90.00
_cell.angle_gamma   90.00
#
_symmetry.space_group_name_H-M   'P 1'
#
loop_
_entity.id
_entity.type
_entity.pdbx_description
1 polymer ?
#
loop_
_entity_poly.entity_id
_entity_poly.type
_entity_poly.pdbx_seq_one_letter_code
_entity_poly.pdbx_strand_id
1 'polypeptide(L)'
;MHVDMDAFFASIEQLDHPEYKGHPVIVGGLSSRGVVATCSYEARKFGVHSAMPISRAKKLCPDGIYVYPRMDRYKEVSNQIFSIMKEFTPYIEPLSIDEAFLEVSGMSTMYSGPKALGRAIKDRVFEKTGLIISAGLAPNKFLAKLASDLDKPDGLVVIPYGREKEVLAPLPIKRIWGVGPRTEKILKAGGFHLMRHIQSLPDESSLIPLVGNQAKRIWELANGIDDRPVETDRKIQSIGAEETYEEDLTDGRAIELEFRYFANRLSKRLRRRSLHGHTVSIKVRYDDFTTVSRQKRLDTPSDQEHVFFETALILWNKLMQDKTSKRPKESKKDTEPLGATTKVKFTNFKCSSSKGITCMDPPGPIRLLGLTVSGLDEEVPMQDSLFDSPQDETEDKLASVLDSLESKFGETAVMSGALWQRFHGDNGIRRKRSELKAAVDAQTAQDDGASTKVDVGSTKEANQSIIADTHASIEGPKKTVKKDL
;
A
#
# COMPACT_ATOMS: atom_id res chain seq x y z
N MET A 1 -7.41 20.12 8.64
CA MET A 1 -8.40 19.02 8.53
C MET A 1 -7.71 17.77 8.00
N HIS A 2 -8.14 16.59 8.44
CA HIS A 2 -7.73 15.29 7.86
C HIS A 2 -8.96 14.57 7.33
N VAL A 3 -8.82 13.93 6.16
CA VAL A 3 -9.86 13.14 5.49
C VAL A 3 -9.32 11.77 5.20
N ASP A 4 -10.13 10.74 5.43
CA ASP A 4 -9.78 9.33 5.22
C ASP A 4 -11.00 8.58 4.67
N MET A 5 -10.82 7.85 3.57
CA MET A 5 -11.89 7.13 2.91
C MET A 5 -12.19 5.81 3.63
N ASP A 6 -13.44 5.63 4.04
CA ASP A 6 -13.84 4.47 4.84
C ASP A 6 -13.78 3.16 4.05
N ALA A 7 -12.92 2.23 4.49
CA ALA A 7 -12.69 0.92 3.87
C ALA A 7 -12.48 1.00 2.35
N PHE A 8 -11.69 1.97 1.88
CA PHE A 8 -11.62 2.49 0.52
C PHE A 8 -11.76 1.44 -0.60
N PHE A 9 -10.83 0.48 -0.68
CA PHE A 9 -10.88 -0.52 -1.75
C PHE A 9 -12.16 -1.37 -1.68
N ALA A 10 -12.53 -1.82 -0.48
CA ALA A 10 -13.74 -2.62 -0.32
C ALA A 10 -15.01 -1.83 -0.63
N SER A 11 -15.05 -0.54 -0.30
CA SER A 11 -16.17 0.34 -0.62
C SER A 11 -16.31 0.56 -2.13
N ILE A 12 -15.19 0.64 -2.88
CA ILE A 12 -15.21 0.70 -4.36
C ILE A 12 -15.71 -0.63 -4.94
N GLU A 13 -15.28 -1.77 -4.40
CA GLU A 13 -15.79 -3.06 -4.85
C GLU A 13 -17.31 -3.18 -4.61
N GLN A 14 -17.80 -2.73 -3.45
CA GLN A 14 -19.25 -2.69 -3.17
C GLN A 14 -20.01 -1.64 -4.01
N LEU A 15 -19.35 -0.59 -4.49
CA LEU A 15 -19.93 0.40 -5.39
C LEU A 15 -20.09 -0.14 -6.82
N ASP A 16 -19.01 -0.74 -7.33
CA ASP A 16 -18.95 -1.29 -8.70
C ASP A 16 -19.74 -2.61 -8.81
N HIS A 17 -19.93 -3.34 -7.70
CA HIS A 17 -20.63 -4.61 -7.58
C HIS A 17 -21.75 -4.50 -6.51
N PRO A 18 -22.95 -4.03 -6.88
CA PRO A 18 -24.05 -3.83 -5.92
C PRO A 18 -24.44 -5.07 -5.12
N GLU A 19 -24.21 -6.27 -5.67
CA GLU A 19 -24.43 -7.56 -5.03
C GLU A 19 -23.50 -7.81 -3.82
N TYR A 20 -22.38 -7.08 -3.73
CA TYR A 20 -21.47 -7.16 -2.59
C TYR A 20 -21.90 -6.30 -1.40
N LYS A 21 -22.91 -5.42 -1.57
CA LYS A 21 -23.38 -4.54 -0.49
C LYS A 21 -23.97 -5.37 0.66
N GLY A 22 -23.52 -5.03 1.88
CA GLY A 22 -23.94 -5.73 3.09
C GLY A 22 -23.22 -7.05 3.34
N HIS A 23 -22.37 -7.50 2.41
CA HIS A 23 -21.57 -8.71 2.56
C HIS A 23 -20.12 -8.38 3.02
N PRO A 24 -19.45 -9.32 3.71
CA PRO A 24 -18.04 -9.16 4.05
C PRO A 24 -17.17 -9.21 2.79
N VAL A 25 -16.58 -8.07 2.39
CA VAL A 25 -15.67 -7.97 1.23
C VAL A 25 -14.25 -7.81 1.73
N ILE A 26 -13.34 -8.64 1.24
CA ILE A 26 -11.92 -8.67 1.60
C ILE A 26 -11.08 -8.51 0.32
N VAL A 27 -10.39 -7.38 0.21
CA VAL A 27 -9.50 -7.08 -0.91
C VAL A 27 -8.08 -7.42 -0.53
N GLY A 28 -7.39 -8.23 -1.35
CA GLY A 28 -6.01 -8.59 -1.06
C GLY A 28 -5.40 -9.60 -2.03
N GLY A 29 -4.14 -9.98 -1.79
CA GLY A 29 -3.49 -11.05 -2.52
C GLY A 29 -4.06 -12.40 -2.10
N LEU A 30 -4.70 -13.15 -3.01
CA LEU A 30 -5.42 -14.39 -2.68
C LEU A 30 -4.52 -15.62 -2.53
N SER A 31 -3.21 -15.48 -2.81
CA SER A 31 -2.22 -16.55 -2.64
C SER A 31 -2.00 -16.94 -1.17
N SER A 32 -1.31 -18.06 -0.94
CA SER A 32 -1.00 -18.56 0.40
C SER A 32 -0.20 -17.55 1.26
N ARG A 33 0.60 -16.71 0.61
CA ARG A 33 1.41 -15.64 1.22
C ARG A 33 0.78 -14.26 1.10
N GLY A 34 -0.44 -14.17 0.56
CA GLY A 34 -1.17 -12.92 0.39
C GLY A 34 -1.57 -12.30 1.73
N VAL A 35 -1.77 -10.99 1.70
CA VAL A 35 -2.26 -10.22 2.84
C VAL A 35 -3.49 -9.42 2.46
N VAL A 36 -4.35 -9.16 3.45
CA VAL A 36 -5.49 -8.26 3.32
C VAL A 36 -4.96 -6.85 3.09
N ALA A 37 -5.29 -6.25 1.96
CA ALA A 37 -5.01 -4.83 1.69
C ALA A 37 -6.01 -3.96 2.46
N THR A 38 -7.31 -4.24 2.28
CA THR A 38 -8.39 -3.64 3.08
C THR A 38 -9.57 -4.60 3.17
N CYS A 39 -10.53 -4.30 4.05
CA CYS A 39 -11.75 -5.08 4.15
C CYS A 39 -12.93 -4.19 4.57
N SER A 40 -14.14 -4.58 4.17
CA SER A 40 -15.37 -3.88 4.52
C SER A 40 -15.66 -3.93 6.02
N TYR A 41 -16.54 -3.07 6.49
CA TYR A 41 -16.93 -3.05 7.91
C TYR A 41 -17.67 -4.32 8.32
N GLU A 42 -18.37 -4.97 7.41
CA GLU A 42 -18.98 -6.29 7.61
C GLU A 42 -17.89 -7.34 7.91
N ALA A 43 -16.80 -7.35 7.15
CA ALA A 43 -15.68 -8.28 7.38
C ALA A 43 -14.93 -7.98 8.70
N ARG A 44 -14.84 -6.70 9.10
CA ARG A 44 -14.22 -6.31 10.40
C ARG A 44 -14.96 -6.88 11.61
N LYS A 45 -16.27 -7.14 11.52
CA LYS A 45 -17.06 -7.80 12.59
C LYS A 45 -16.57 -9.21 12.89
N PHE A 46 -15.96 -9.89 11.90
CA PHE A 46 -15.33 -11.20 12.07
C PHE A 46 -13.87 -11.11 12.54
N GLY A 47 -13.37 -9.90 12.84
CA GLY A 47 -11.98 -9.68 13.26
C GLY A 47 -10.98 -9.62 12.10
N VAL A 48 -11.41 -9.54 10.84
CA VAL A 48 -10.55 -9.33 9.70
C VAL A 48 -10.09 -7.87 9.66
N HIS A 49 -8.79 -7.65 9.35
CA HIS A 49 -8.22 -6.30 9.26
C HIS A 49 -7.06 -6.24 8.26
N SER A 50 -6.69 -5.04 7.82
CA SER A 50 -5.55 -4.79 6.92
C SER A 50 -4.26 -5.38 7.48
N ALA A 51 -3.37 -5.82 6.58
CA ALA A 51 -2.12 -6.52 6.85
C ALA A 51 -2.27 -7.92 7.47
N MET A 52 -3.51 -8.43 7.70
CA MET A 52 -3.72 -9.81 8.13
C MET A 52 -3.37 -10.79 7.00
N PRO A 53 -2.71 -11.93 7.27
CA PRO A 53 -2.55 -12.98 6.26
C PRO A 53 -3.92 -13.47 5.74
N ILE A 54 -4.04 -13.61 4.42
CA ILE A 54 -5.30 -14.08 3.78
C ILE A 54 -5.73 -15.45 4.31
N SER A 55 -4.79 -16.34 4.57
CA SER A 55 -5.06 -17.66 5.16
C SER A 55 -5.75 -17.58 6.53
N ARG A 56 -5.41 -16.54 7.32
CA ARG A 56 -6.08 -16.27 8.61
C ARG A 56 -7.44 -15.62 8.40
N ALA A 57 -7.54 -14.67 7.46
CA ALA A 57 -8.80 -14.02 7.13
C ALA A 57 -9.86 -15.03 6.66
N LYS A 58 -9.48 -15.99 5.79
CA LYS A 58 -10.36 -17.08 5.34
C LYS A 58 -10.85 -17.99 6.49
N LYS A 59 -10.06 -18.18 7.54
CA LYS A 59 -10.49 -18.92 8.73
C LYS A 59 -11.48 -18.12 9.58
N LEU A 60 -11.35 -16.80 9.64
CA LEU A 60 -12.23 -15.93 10.44
C LEU A 60 -13.54 -15.60 9.71
N CYS A 61 -13.50 -15.49 8.40
CA CYS A 61 -14.64 -15.13 7.57
C CYS A 61 -14.67 -16.05 6.32
N PRO A 62 -15.04 -17.33 6.47
CA PRO A 62 -15.03 -18.30 5.37
C PRO A 62 -16.01 -17.94 4.24
N ASP A 63 -17.14 -17.33 4.55
CA ASP A 63 -18.16 -16.93 3.60
C ASP A 63 -17.95 -15.48 3.06
N GLY A 64 -16.78 -14.90 3.31
CA GLY A 64 -16.42 -13.57 2.81
C GLY A 64 -16.12 -13.59 1.31
N ILE A 65 -16.42 -12.48 0.65
CA ILE A 65 -16.10 -12.25 -0.77
C ILE A 65 -14.64 -11.78 -0.85
N TYR A 66 -13.77 -12.60 -1.45
CA TYR A 66 -12.34 -12.35 -1.56
C TYR A 66 -11.99 -11.91 -2.98
N VAL A 67 -11.53 -10.67 -3.15
CA VAL A 67 -11.23 -10.08 -4.46
C VAL A 67 -9.80 -9.59 -4.58
N TYR A 68 -9.24 -9.65 -5.81
CA TYR A 68 -7.94 -9.06 -6.10
C TYR A 68 -8.03 -7.53 -6.18
N PRO A 69 -6.97 -6.79 -5.74
CA PRO A 69 -6.94 -5.35 -5.86
C PRO A 69 -6.97 -4.88 -7.32
N ARG A 70 -7.91 -4.01 -7.66
CA ARG A 70 -8.01 -3.30 -8.95
C ARG A 70 -7.36 -1.92 -8.85
N MET A 71 -6.03 -1.89 -8.72
CA MET A 71 -5.28 -0.67 -8.38
C MET A 71 -5.53 0.52 -9.31
N ASP A 72 -5.77 0.28 -10.60
CA ASP A 72 -6.01 1.38 -11.55
C ASP A 72 -7.40 2.00 -11.33
N ARG A 73 -8.40 1.19 -11.00
CA ARG A 73 -9.73 1.67 -10.60
C ARG A 73 -9.66 2.48 -9.29
N TYR A 74 -8.90 2.01 -8.31
CA TYR A 74 -8.74 2.73 -7.04
C TYR A 74 -8.03 4.07 -7.22
N LYS A 75 -7.02 4.16 -8.09
CA LYS A 75 -6.36 5.42 -8.43
C LYS A 75 -7.29 6.39 -9.15
N GLU A 76 -8.11 5.88 -10.08
CA GLU A 76 -9.09 6.69 -10.79
C GLU A 76 -10.05 7.36 -9.79
N VAL A 77 -10.66 6.57 -8.90
CA VAL A 77 -11.59 7.09 -7.87
C VAL A 77 -10.87 8.01 -6.89
N SER A 78 -9.65 7.67 -6.47
CA SER A 78 -8.81 8.54 -5.65
C SER A 78 -8.62 9.91 -6.29
N ASN A 79 -8.25 9.95 -7.57
CA ASN A 79 -8.07 11.20 -8.31
C ASN A 79 -9.37 12.03 -8.39
N GLN A 80 -10.52 11.39 -8.54
CA GLN A 80 -11.82 12.07 -8.50
C GLN A 80 -12.05 12.71 -7.14
N ILE A 81 -11.82 12.00 -6.04
CA ILE A 81 -12.00 12.51 -4.68
C ILE A 81 -11.02 13.65 -4.39
N PHE A 82 -9.75 13.52 -4.77
CA PHE A 82 -8.79 14.61 -4.62
C PHE A 82 -9.17 15.85 -5.45
N SER A 83 -9.77 15.66 -6.63
CA SER A 83 -10.28 16.78 -7.45
C SER A 83 -11.46 17.48 -6.75
N ILE A 84 -12.34 16.74 -6.09
CA ILE A 84 -13.42 17.31 -5.28
C ILE A 84 -12.87 18.08 -4.08
N MET A 85 -11.86 17.55 -3.38
CA MET A 85 -11.23 18.27 -2.26
C MET A 85 -10.59 19.59 -2.71
N LYS A 86 -10.05 19.66 -3.94
CA LYS A 86 -9.50 20.88 -4.54
C LYS A 86 -10.55 21.95 -4.81
N GLU A 87 -11.85 21.62 -4.90
CA GLU A 87 -12.93 22.61 -4.97
C GLU A 87 -13.01 23.47 -3.68
N PHE A 88 -12.53 22.93 -2.55
CA PHE A 88 -12.55 23.59 -1.24
C PHE A 88 -11.23 24.30 -0.92
N THR A 89 -10.10 23.67 -1.14
CA THR A 89 -8.77 24.24 -0.86
C THR A 89 -7.72 23.72 -1.82
N PRO A 90 -6.82 24.59 -2.32
CA PRO A 90 -5.67 24.13 -3.11
C PRO A 90 -4.57 23.47 -2.25
N TYR A 91 -4.59 23.70 -0.94
CA TYR A 91 -3.55 23.23 -0.03
C TYR A 91 -3.89 21.85 0.51
N ILE A 92 -3.51 20.82 -0.25
CA ILE A 92 -3.76 19.41 0.06
C ILE A 92 -2.43 18.67 0.12
N GLU A 93 -2.21 17.93 1.21
CA GLU A 93 -1.08 17.00 1.38
C GLU A 93 -1.61 15.56 1.35
N PRO A 94 -1.48 14.84 0.23
CA PRO A 94 -1.80 13.42 0.17
C PRO A 94 -0.83 12.60 1.04
N LEU A 95 -1.35 11.74 1.90
CA LEU A 95 -0.57 10.77 2.66
C LEU A 95 -0.54 9.40 1.96
N SER A 96 -1.66 9.04 1.33
CA SER A 96 -1.86 7.82 0.55
C SER A 96 -2.84 8.09 -0.59
N ILE A 97 -3.36 7.04 -1.22
CA ILE A 97 -4.43 7.16 -2.22
C ILE A 97 -5.82 7.30 -1.60
N ASP A 98 -5.94 7.20 -0.27
CA ASP A 98 -7.21 7.20 0.46
C ASP A 98 -7.26 8.21 1.61
N GLU A 99 -6.16 8.93 1.92
CA GLU A 99 -6.14 9.92 2.98
C GLU A 99 -5.30 11.17 2.64
N ALA A 100 -5.73 12.32 3.15
CA ALA A 100 -5.02 13.58 2.98
C ALA A 100 -5.24 14.56 4.15
N PHE A 101 -4.27 15.46 4.32
CA PHE A 101 -4.49 16.71 5.06
C PHE A 101 -4.92 17.81 4.11
N LEU A 102 -5.84 18.63 4.60
CA LEU A 102 -6.34 19.84 3.94
C LEU A 102 -6.08 21.04 4.87
N GLU A 103 -5.45 22.08 4.34
CA GLU A 103 -5.35 23.34 5.04
C GLU A 103 -6.66 24.12 4.82
N VAL A 104 -7.39 24.31 5.91
CA VAL A 104 -8.72 24.92 5.89
C VAL A 104 -8.85 26.13 6.83
N SER A 105 -7.72 26.68 7.30
CA SER A 105 -7.69 27.85 8.16
C SER A 105 -8.39 29.03 7.48
N GLY A 106 -9.25 29.74 8.23
CA GLY A 106 -10.05 30.84 7.72
C GLY A 106 -11.30 30.45 6.91
N MET A 107 -11.39 29.24 6.38
CA MET A 107 -12.56 28.81 5.59
C MET A 107 -13.82 28.60 6.44
N SER A 108 -13.66 28.35 7.73
CA SER A 108 -14.79 28.19 8.65
C SER A 108 -15.67 29.46 8.74
N THR A 109 -15.17 30.62 8.33
CA THR A 109 -15.96 31.86 8.23
C THR A 109 -16.93 31.88 7.05
N MET A 110 -16.64 31.11 5.99
CA MET A 110 -17.52 30.94 4.82
C MET A 110 -18.63 29.90 5.08
N TYR A 111 -18.46 29.10 6.10
CA TYR A 111 -19.40 28.08 6.56
C TYR A 111 -19.79 28.39 8.01
N SER A 112 -20.91 27.89 8.48
CA SER A 112 -21.36 28.10 9.87
C SER A 112 -20.48 27.39 10.91
N GLY A 113 -19.13 27.44 10.72
CA GLY A 113 -18.10 26.84 11.57
C GLY A 113 -17.45 25.58 11.01
N PRO A 114 -16.44 25.07 11.70
CA PRO A 114 -15.62 23.96 11.20
C PRO A 114 -16.43 22.67 10.97
N LYS A 115 -17.44 22.37 11.78
CA LYS A 115 -18.30 21.20 11.59
C LYS A 115 -19.12 21.27 10.30
N ALA A 116 -19.64 22.48 9.96
CA ALA A 116 -20.40 22.69 8.73
C ALA A 116 -19.51 22.55 7.50
N LEU A 117 -18.26 23.06 7.53
CA LEU A 117 -17.28 22.85 6.48
C LEU A 117 -16.97 21.35 6.28
N GLY A 118 -16.68 20.63 7.37
CA GLY A 118 -16.43 19.19 7.31
C GLY A 118 -17.61 18.42 6.72
N ARG A 119 -18.84 18.78 7.09
CA ARG A 119 -20.05 18.20 6.53
C ARG A 119 -20.16 18.47 5.02
N ALA A 120 -19.96 19.72 4.60
CA ALA A 120 -20.03 20.10 3.18
C ALA A 120 -19.03 19.29 2.31
N ILE A 121 -17.81 19.07 2.79
CA ILE A 121 -16.83 18.23 2.09
C ILE A 121 -17.30 16.77 2.01
N LYS A 122 -17.78 16.20 3.11
CA LYS A 122 -18.30 14.81 3.14
C LYS A 122 -19.47 14.65 2.18
N ASP A 123 -20.44 15.52 2.25
CA ASP A 123 -21.64 15.46 1.41
C ASP A 123 -21.26 15.61 -0.08
N ARG A 124 -20.34 16.52 -0.41
CA ARG A 124 -19.85 16.70 -1.78
C ARG A 124 -19.13 15.46 -2.34
N VAL A 125 -18.31 14.80 -1.54
CA VAL A 125 -17.66 13.54 -1.94
C VAL A 125 -18.72 12.47 -2.15
N PHE A 126 -19.67 12.32 -1.24
CA PHE A 126 -20.74 11.33 -1.36
C PHE A 126 -21.64 11.58 -2.60
N GLU A 127 -22.07 12.81 -2.84
CA GLU A 127 -22.87 13.19 -4.02
C GLU A 127 -22.19 12.82 -5.34
N LYS A 128 -20.87 13.00 -5.42
CA LYS A 128 -20.12 12.80 -6.66
C LYS A 128 -19.64 11.37 -6.87
N THR A 129 -19.40 10.63 -5.80
CA THR A 129 -18.74 9.32 -5.87
C THR A 129 -19.54 8.17 -5.25
N GLY A 130 -20.54 8.46 -4.44
CA GLY A 130 -21.26 7.47 -3.64
C GLY A 130 -20.43 6.89 -2.49
N LEU A 131 -19.21 7.39 -2.25
CA LEU A 131 -18.30 6.89 -1.21
C LEU A 131 -18.37 7.73 0.06
N ILE A 132 -18.16 7.07 1.18
CA ILE A 132 -18.17 7.68 2.51
C ILE A 132 -16.74 7.97 2.95
N ILE A 133 -16.52 9.16 3.51
CA ILE A 133 -15.28 9.56 4.13
C ILE A 133 -15.47 9.89 5.60
N SER A 134 -14.47 9.63 6.43
CA SER A 134 -14.38 10.11 7.80
C SER A 134 -13.45 11.32 7.87
N ALA A 135 -13.84 12.35 8.63
CA ALA A 135 -13.14 13.61 8.68
C ALA A 135 -12.85 14.06 10.11
N GLY A 136 -11.66 14.60 10.32
CA GLY A 136 -11.23 15.22 11.56
C GLY A 136 -10.77 16.66 11.35
N LEU A 137 -11.34 17.60 12.12
CA LEU A 137 -10.91 19.00 12.12
C LEU A 137 -10.26 19.32 13.46
N ALA A 138 -9.07 19.88 13.43
CA ALA A 138 -8.31 20.17 14.64
C ALA A 138 -7.25 21.25 14.37
N PRO A 139 -6.64 21.83 15.43
CA PRO A 139 -5.63 22.87 15.28
C PRO A 139 -4.34 22.42 14.55
N ASN A 140 -4.03 21.14 14.54
CA ASN A 140 -2.82 20.61 13.89
C ASN A 140 -3.05 19.23 13.23
N LYS A 141 -2.03 18.76 12.48
CA LYS A 141 -2.09 17.53 11.67
C LYS A 141 -2.31 16.28 12.52
N PHE A 142 -1.59 16.14 13.63
CA PHE A 142 -1.74 14.97 14.50
C PHE A 142 -3.16 14.83 15.03
N LEU A 143 -3.69 15.90 15.58
CA LEU A 143 -5.04 15.91 16.14
C LEU A 143 -6.12 15.72 15.08
N ALA A 144 -5.94 16.32 13.88
CA ALA A 144 -6.87 16.13 12.78
C ALA A 144 -6.93 14.67 12.32
N LYS A 145 -5.76 14.02 12.18
CA LYS A 145 -5.69 12.59 11.83
C LYS A 145 -6.28 11.70 12.92
N LEU A 146 -5.96 11.98 14.18
CA LEU A 146 -6.57 11.28 15.32
C LEU A 146 -8.09 11.41 15.31
N ALA A 147 -8.59 12.64 15.12
CA ALA A 147 -10.02 12.93 15.12
C ALA A 147 -10.77 12.17 14.02
N SER A 148 -10.21 12.06 12.81
CA SER A 148 -10.84 11.29 11.72
C SER A 148 -11.02 9.80 12.04
N ASP A 149 -10.23 9.25 12.97
CA ASP A 149 -10.28 7.84 13.38
C ASP A 149 -11.18 7.56 14.60
N LEU A 150 -11.62 8.62 15.33
CA LEU A 150 -12.33 8.41 16.60
C LEU A 150 -13.75 7.90 16.42
N ASP A 151 -14.40 8.24 15.32
CA ASP A 151 -15.83 7.96 15.10
C ASP A 151 -16.10 7.26 13.75
N LYS A 152 -15.12 6.47 13.25
CA LYS A 152 -15.29 5.66 12.03
C LYS A 152 -16.31 4.54 12.22
N PRO A 153 -17.14 4.23 11.20
CA PRO A 153 -17.25 4.87 9.88
C PRO A 153 -18.13 6.11 9.86
N ASP A 154 -18.05 6.89 8.78
CA ASP A 154 -18.84 8.10 8.53
C ASP A 154 -18.64 9.22 9.56
N GLY A 155 -17.50 9.18 10.28
CA GLY A 155 -17.19 10.09 11.37
C GLY A 155 -16.98 11.55 10.92
N LEU A 156 -17.34 12.48 11.82
CA LEU A 156 -17.00 13.89 11.70
C LEU A 156 -16.71 14.47 13.08
N VAL A 157 -15.44 14.50 13.43
CA VAL A 157 -14.99 14.93 14.75
C VAL A 157 -14.23 16.25 14.67
N VAL A 158 -14.59 17.19 15.53
CA VAL A 158 -13.91 18.49 15.68
C VAL A 158 -13.26 18.55 17.05
N ILE A 159 -11.95 18.78 17.09
CA ILE A 159 -11.21 19.08 18.33
C ILE A 159 -10.99 20.59 18.36
N PRO A 160 -11.66 21.33 19.27
CA PRO A 160 -11.52 22.77 19.34
C PRO A 160 -10.15 23.17 19.89
N TYR A 161 -9.70 24.36 19.49
CA TYR A 161 -8.49 24.97 20.03
C TYR A 161 -8.58 25.14 21.55
N GLY A 162 -7.48 24.83 22.25
CA GLY A 162 -7.38 24.92 23.71
C GLY A 162 -7.91 23.70 24.48
N ARG A 163 -8.51 22.69 23.79
CA ARG A 163 -9.01 21.45 24.39
C ARG A 163 -8.15 20.21 24.07
N GLU A 164 -6.99 20.41 23.43
CA GLU A 164 -6.13 19.35 22.89
C GLU A 164 -5.75 18.33 23.97
N LYS A 165 -5.17 18.80 25.08
CA LYS A 165 -4.74 17.94 26.19
C LYS A 165 -5.89 17.18 26.83
N GLU A 166 -7.03 17.83 26.99
CA GLU A 166 -8.24 17.24 27.59
C GLU A 166 -8.74 16.06 26.73
N VAL A 167 -8.84 16.26 25.41
CA VAL A 167 -9.28 15.21 24.48
C VAL A 167 -8.28 14.05 24.43
N LEU A 168 -6.99 14.34 24.50
CA LEU A 168 -5.94 13.33 24.43
C LEU A 168 -5.78 12.52 25.73
N ALA A 169 -6.01 13.15 26.90
CA ALA A 169 -5.72 12.58 28.20
C ALA A 169 -6.24 11.13 28.42
N PRO A 170 -7.50 10.78 28.09
CA PRO A 170 -8.04 9.44 28.29
C PRO A 170 -7.59 8.43 27.22
N LEU A 171 -6.96 8.87 26.14
CA LEU A 171 -6.64 7.99 25.03
C LEU A 171 -5.39 7.14 25.31
N PRO A 172 -5.36 5.90 24.82
CA PRO A 172 -4.21 5.02 24.96
C PRO A 172 -3.02 5.51 24.10
N ILE A 173 -1.79 5.33 24.62
CA ILE A 173 -0.54 5.78 23.95
C ILE A 173 -0.37 5.22 22.53
N LYS A 174 -0.95 4.07 22.21
CA LYS A 174 -0.93 3.50 20.84
C LYS A 174 -1.60 4.40 19.79
N ARG A 175 -2.39 5.40 20.20
CA ARG A 175 -3.01 6.38 19.32
C ARG A 175 -2.06 7.54 18.96
N ILE A 176 -0.90 7.63 19.61
CA ILE A 176 0.14 8.60 19.23
C ILE A 176 0.74 8.19 17.88
N TRP A 177 0.69 9.09 16.92
CA TRP A 177 1.23 8.84 15.59
C TRP A 177 2.73 8.54 15.63
N GLY A 178 3.10 7.34 15.15
CA GLY A 178 4.47 6.82 15.21
C GLY A 178 4.73 5.82 16.35
N VAL A 179 3.80 5.66 17.28
CA VAL A 179 3.89 4.63 18.33
C VAL A 179 3.35 3.30 17.79
N GLY A 180 4.25 2.48 17.26
CA GLY A 180 3.94 1.10 16.84
C GLY A 180 3.96 0.10 18.01
N PRO A 181 3.61 -1.18 17.75
CA PRO A 181 3.49 -2.21 18.81
C PRO A 181 4.74 -2.38 19.67
N ARG A 182 5.94 -2.23 19.07
CA ARG A 182 7.21 -2.33 19.82
C ARG A 182 7.37 -1.17 20.81
N THR A 183 7.16 0.06 20.34
CA THR A 183 7.25 1.29 21.15
C THR A 183 6.16 1.29 22.23
N GLU A 184 4.93 0.89 21.86
CA GLU A 184 3.82 0.73 22.83
C GLU A 184 4.19 -0.22 23.97
N LYS A 185 4.78 -1.40 23.65
CA LYS A 185 5.22 -2.38 24.66
C LYS A 185 6.26 -1.80 25.61
N ILE A 186 7.23 -1.06 25.09
CA ILE A 186 8.30 -0.41 25.88
C ILE A 186 7.70 0.65 26.80
N LEU A 187 6.86 1.54 26.29
CA LEU A 187 6.21 2.59 27.07
C LEU A 187 5.31 2.03 28.15
N LYS A 188 4.55 0.98 27.85
CA LYS A 188 3.71 0.28 28.86
C LYS A 188 4.53 -0.34 29.98
N ALA A 189 5.67 -0.94 29.66
CA ALA A 189 6.60 -1.47 30.66
C ALA A 189 7.19 -0.35 31.54
N GLY A 190 7.30 0.87 31.02
CA GLY A 190 7.68 2.07 31.77
C GLY A 190 6.52 2.72 32.54
N GLY A 191 5.31 2.11 32.58
CA GLY A 191 4.14 2.64 33.31
C GLY A 191 3.27 3.59 32.51
N PHE A 192 3.59 3.87 31.24
CA PHE A 192 2.82 4.77 30.37
C PHE A 192 1.76 3.98 29.59
N HIS A 193 0.49 4.10 29.95
CA HIS A 193 -0.63 3.41 29.29
C HIS A 193 -1.54 4.37 28.52
N LEU A 194 -1.76 5.56 29.09
CA LEU A 194 -2.62 6.63 28.55
C LEU A 194 -1.78 7.88 28.31
N MET A 195 -2.25 8.75 27.40
CA MET A 195 -1.55 9.99 27.10
C MET A 195 -1.40 10.90 28.32
N ARG A 196 -2.37 10.93 29.23
CA ARG A 196 -2.28 11.68 30.51
C ARG A 196 -1.05 11.32 31.35
N HIS A 197 -0.56 10.09 31.27
CA HIS A 197 0.65 9.70 32.01
C HIS A 197 1.89 10.36 31.43
N ILE A 198 1.91 10.64 30.12
CA ILE A 198 2.97 11.41 29.47
C ILE A 198 2.76 12.90 29.71
N GLN A 199 1.52 13.38 29.65
CA GLN A 199 1.17 14.80 29.92
C GLN A 199 1.53 15.25 31.34
N SER A 200 1.58 14.32 32.32
CA SER A 200 2.01 14.62 33.69
C SER A 200 3.53 14.79 33.85
N LEU A 201 4.32 14.47 32.84
CA LEU A 201 5.76 14.69 32.82
C LEU A 201 6.06 16.16 32.56
N PRO A 202 7.03 16.76 33.26
CA PRO A 202 7.44 18.16 33.01
C PRO A 202 8.04 18.34 31.62
N ASP A 203 8.77 17.31 31.14
CA ASP A 203 9.44 17.29 29.83
C ASP A 203 9.61 15.82 29.36
N GLU A 204 10.30 15.66 28.22
CA GLU A 204 10.58 14.36 27.60
C GLU A 204 11.66 13.52 28.27
N SER A 205 12.41 14.05 29.25
CA SER A 205 13.62 13.42 29.81
C SER A 205 13.35 12.02 30.38
N SER A 206 12.19 11.81 31.00
CA SER A 206 11.77 10.50 31.53
C SER A 206 11.50 9.46 30.43
N LEU A 207 11.24 9.88 29.19
CA LEU A 207 11.01 9.00 28.05
C LEU A 207 12.28 8.62 27.31
N ILE A 208 13.36 9.42 27.40
CA ILE A 208 14.64 9.19 26.68
C ILE A 208 15.22 7.80 26.93
N PRO A 209 15.30 7.29 28.18
CA PRO A 209 15.83 5.94 28.43
C PRO A 209 15.00 4.82 27.80
N LEU A 210 13.72 5.07 27.50
CA LEU A 210 12.79 4.07 26.97
C LEU A 210 12.78 4.06 25.43
N VAL A 211 12.68 5.25 24.80
CA VAL A 211 12.40 5.38 23.38
C VAL A 211 13.44 6.23 22.62
N GLY A 212 14.53 6.65 23.28
CA GLY A 212 15.64 7.38 22.68
C GLY A 212 15.18 8.65 21.96
N ASN A 213 15.62 8.84 20.72
CA ASN A 213 15.33 10.03 19.91
C ASN A 213 13.82 10.28 19.64
N GLN A 214 12.96 9.31 19.90
CA GLN A 214 11.50 9.49 19.74
C GLN A 214 10.86 10.18 20.95
N ALA A 215 11.57 10.33 22.08
CA ALA A 215 11.03 10.83 23.34
C ALA A 215 10.38 12.21 23.19
N LYS A 216 11.10 13.17 22.63
CA LYS A 216 10.59 14.52 22.38
C LYS A 216 9.30 14.50 21.55
N ARG A 217 9.32 13.79 20.44
CA ARG A 217 8.14 13.71 19.55
C ARG A 217 6.93 13.08 20.21
N ILE A 218 7.13 12.02 21.00
CA ILE A 218 6.05 11.35 21.74
C ILE A 218 5.48 12.29 22.82
N TRP A 219 6.33 13.01 23.53
CA TRP A 219 5.91 13.96 24.56
C TRP A 219 5.14 15.14 23.95
N GLU A 220 5.63 15.74 22.85
CA GLU A 220 4.96 16.82 22.14
C GLU A 220 3.57 16.38 21.68
N LEU A 221 3.46 15.25 20.98
CA LEU A 221 2.19 14.74 20.46
C LEU A 221 1.20 14.41 21.60
N ALA A 222 1.67 13.80 22.69
CA ALA A 222 0.82 13.53 23.85
C ALA A 222 0.27 14.82 24.48
N ASN A 223 0.99 15.93 24.36
CA ASN A 223 0.58 17.27 24.80
C ASN A 223 -0.22 18.06 23.74
N GLY A 224 -0.49 17.45 22.58
CA GLY A 224 -1.24 18.08 21.49
C GLY A 224 -0.42 19.06 20.65
N ILE A 225 0.90 18.99 20.73
CA ILE A 225 1.83 19.88 20.02
C ILE A 225 2.28 19.20 18.71
N ASP A 226 1.99 19.83 17.57
CA ASP A 226 2.44 19.40 16.24
C ASP A 226 2.49 20.62 15.30
N ASP A 227 3.67 21.22 15.16
CA ASP A 227 3.87 22.46 14.40
C ASP A 227 4.13 22.21 12.89
N ARG A 228 4.00 20.98 12.41
CA ARG A 228 4.18 20.68 10.98
C ARG A 228 3.07 21.29 10.15
N PRO A 229 3.40 22.12 9.14
CA PRO A 229 2.43 22.64 8.19
C PRO A 229 1.89 21.54 7.26
N VAL A 230 0.84 21.86 6.52
CA VAL A 230 0.38 21.06 5.38
C VAL A 230 1.36 21.28 4.21
N GLU A 231 2.00 20.22 3.76
CA GLU A 231 3.03 20.23 2.70
C GLU A 231 2.41 19.84 1.36
N THR A 232 2.29 20.79 0.43
CA THR A 232 1.71 20.54 -0.90
C THR A 232 2.71 19.96 -1.90
N ASP A 233 4.00 20.28 -1.71
CA ASP A 233 5.09 19.94 -2.64
C ASP A 233 6.05 18.93 -2.03
N ARG A 234 5.59 17.71 -1.87
CA ARG A 234 6.45 16.65 -1.34
C ARG A 234 7.26 16.00 -2.47
N LYS A 235 8.57 16.23 -2.46
CA LYS A 235 9.48 15.57 -3.41
C LYS A 235 9.53 14.05 -3.19
N ILE A 236 9.54 13.32 -4.30
CA ILE A 236 9.71 11.86 -4.27
C ILE A 236 11.15 11.54 -3.84
N GLN A 237 11.33 10.82 -2.74
CA GLN A 237 12.64 10.48 -2.19
C GLN A 237 13.23 9.20 -2.80
N SER A 238 12.38 8.27 -3.19
CA SER A 238 12.79 6.98 -3.78
C SER A 238 11.68 6.34 -4.58
N ILE A 239 12.06 5.54 -5.56
CA ILE A 239 11.15 4.68 -6.33
C ILE A 239 11.65 3.24 -6.20
N GLY A 240 10.78 2.33 -5.78
CA GLY A 240 11.11 0.92 -5.58
C GLY A 240 10.09 -0.03 -6.17
N ALA A 241 10.54 -1.26 -6.39
CA ALA A 241 9.72 -2.41 -6.72
C ALA A 241 10.20 -3.60 -5.89
N GLU A 242 9.28 -4.30 -5.22
CA GLU A 242 9.58 -5.53 -4.49
C GLU A 242 8.46 -6.54 -4.70
N GLU A 243 8.81 -7.81 -4.65
CA GLU A 243 7.87 -8.92 -4.80
C GLU A 243 8.12 -9.99 -3.73
N THR A 244 7.03 -10.46 -3.10
CA THR A 244 7.05 -11.68 -2.29
C THR A 244 6.56 -12.82 -3.15
N TYR A 245 7.40 -13.81 -3.36
CA TYR A 245 7.12 -14.95 -4.23
C TYR A 245 6.27 -15.98 -3.50
N GLU A 246 5.39 -16.66 -4.24
CA GLU A 246 4.57 -17.75 -3.69
C GLU A 246 5.43 -18.99 -3.40
N GLU A 247 6.34 -19.29 -4.31
CA GLU A 247 7.42 -20.28 -4.15
C GLU A 247 8.75 -19.54 -4.06
N ASP A 248 9.61 -19.92 -3.12
CA ASP A 248 10.89 -19.27 -2.91
C ASP A 248 11.82 -19.44 -4.12
N LEU A 249 12.56 -18.39 -4.46
CA LEU A 249 13.56 -18.46 -5.51
C LEU A 249 14.81 -19.18 -5.00
N THR A 250 15.25 -20.18 -5.74
CA THR A 250 16.43 -21.01 -5.41
C THR A 250 17.48 -21.02 -6.51
N ASP A 251 17.22 -20.35 -7.63
CA ASP A 251 18.04 -20.34 -8.84
C ASP A 251 18.46 -18.91 -9.19
N GLY A 252 19.76 -18.70 -9.45
CA GLY A 252 20.34 -17.42 -9.83
C GLY A 252 19.77 -16.85 -11.13
N ARG A 253 19.36 -17.72 -12.06
CA ARG A 253 18.72 -17.29 -13.30
C ARG A 253 17.36 -16.65 -13.05
N ALA A 254 16.54 -17.24 -12.17
CA ALA A 254 15.27 -16.66 -11.77
C ALA A 254 15.46 -15.30 -11.10
N ILE A 255 16.46 -15.18 -10.22
CA ILE A 255 16.81 -13.92 -9.54
C ILE A 255 17.26 -12.85 -10.54
N GLU A 256 18.06 -13.22 -11.53
CA GLU A 256 18.49 -12.32 -12.61
C GLU A 256 17.29 -11.77 -13.39
N LEU A 257 16.33 -12.62 -13.76
CA LEU A 257 15.11 -12.20 -14.46
C LEU A 257 14.26 -11.24 -13.63
N GLU A 258 14.19 -11.45 -12.31
CA GLU A 258 13.48 -10.55 -11.41
C GLU A 258 14.18 -9.18 -11.29
N PHE A 259 15.51 -9.14 -11.16
CA PHE A 259 16.23 -7.87 -11.16
C PHE A 259 16.08 -7.10 -12.48
N ARG A 260 16.10 -7.79 -13.61
CA ARG A 260 15.84 -7.17 -14.92
C ARG A 260 14.43 -6.59 -14.99
N TYR A 261 13.45 -7.32 -14.52
CA TYR A 261 12.07 -6.84 -14.45
C TYR A 261 11.92 -5.60 -13.54
N PHE A 262 12.53 -5.62 -12.36
CA PHE A 262 12.49 -4.46 -11.48
C PHE A 262 13.21 -3.26 -12.10
N ALA A 263 14.39 -3.45 -12.68
CA ALA A 263 15.15 -2.40 -13.35
C ALA A 263 14.32 -1.73 -14.46
N ASN A 264 13.68 -2.52 -15.32
CA ASN A 264 12.79 -2.03 -16.37
C ASN A 264 11.64 -1.19 -15.79
N ARG A 265 10.96 -1.70 -14.75
CA ARG A 265 9.86 -0.96 -14.09
C ARG A 265 10.31 0.35 -13.46
N LEU A 266 11.47 0.36 -12.81
CA LEU A 266 12.00 1.55 -12.14
C LEU A 266 12.41 2.60 -13.18
N SER A 267 13.14 2.20 -14.22
CA SER A 267 13.55 3.05 -15.33
C SER A 267 12.35 3.76 -15.95
N LYS A 268 11.30 3.03 -16.34
CA LYS A 268 10.05 3.61 -16.86
C LYS A 268 9.39 4.60 -15.90
N ARG A 269 9.35 4.29 -14.60
CA ARG A 269 8.76 5.19 -13.61
C ARG A 269 9.55 6.46 -13.40
N LEU A 270 10.87 6.40 -13.51
CA LEU A 270 11.77 7.54 -13.43
C LEU A 270 11.61 8.43 -14.65
N ARG A 271 11.71 7.87 -15.87
CA ARG A 271 11.52 8.63 -17.13
C ARG A 271 10.17 9.34 -17.21
N ARG A 272 9.07 8.68 -16.85
CA ARG A 272 7.72 9.29 -16.81
C ARG A 272 7.63 10.50 -15.87
N ARG A 273 8.61 10.73 -15.01
CA ARG A 273 8.68 11.84 -14.04
C ARG A 273 9.88 12.75 -14.26
N SER A 274 10.66 12.49 -15.31
CA SER A 274 11.93 13.19 -15.56
C SER A 274 12.86 13.17 -14.35
N LEU A 275 12.95 12.02 -13.66
CA LEU A 275 13.77 11.83 -12.46
C LEU A 275 14.95 10.93 -12.75
N HIS A 276 16.11 11.27 -12.18
CA HIS A 276 17.33 10.47 -12.22
C HIS A 276 17.73 10.08 -10.80
N GLY A 277 18.25 8.88 -10.61
CA GLY A 277 18.61 8.37 -9.29
C GLY A 277 20.09 8.18 -9.06
N HIS A 278 20.54 8.52 -7.86
CA HIS A 278 21.94 8.42 -7.45
C HIS A 278 22.32 7.13 -6.75
N THR A 279 21.37 6.41 -6.16
CA THR A 279 21.67 5.24 -5.33
C THR A 279 20.74 4.09 -5.66
N VAL A 280 21.34 2.94 -5.95
CA VAL A 280 20.62 1.67 -6.18
C VAL A 280 20.76 0.79 -4.95
N SER A 281 19.66 0.23 -4.48
CA SER A 281 19.61 -0.66 -3.32
C SER A 281 18.87 -1.93 -3.65
N ILE A 282 19.40 -3.08 -3.21
CA ILE A 282 18.68 -4.36 -3.22
C ILE A 282 18.20 -4.71 -1.83
N LYS A 283 17.03 -5.35 -1.74
CA LYS A 283 16.45 -5.92 -0.53
C LYS A 283 16.19 -7.39 -0.76
N VAL A 284 16.70 -8.23 0.12
CA VAL A 284 16.58 -9.68 0.05
C VAL A 284 16.02 -10.19 1.37
N ARG A 285 14.94 -10.97 1.32
CA ARG A 285 14.40 -11.67 2.48
C ARG A 285 14.41 -13.16 2.23
N TYR A 286 14.99 -13.89 3.14
CA TYR A 286 15.04 -15.35 3.14
C TYR A 286 13.72 -15.95 3.68
N ASP A 287 13.56 -17.25 3.58
CA ASP A 287 12.42 -18.02 4.06
C ASP A 287 12.23 -17.91 5.59
N ASP A 288 13.34 -17.78 6.33
CA ASP A 288 13.38 -17.54 7.79
C ASP A 288 13.03 -16.09 8.20
N PHE A 289 12.58 -15.26 7.24
CA PHE A 289 12.31 -13.81 7.39
C PHE A 289 13.53 -12.94 7.68
N THR A 290 14.75 -13.48 7.71
CA THR A 290 15.96 -12.66 7.75
C THR A 290 16.00 -11.74 6.53
N THR A 291 16.09 -10.45 6.77
CA THR A 291 16.13 -9.43 5.70
C THR A 291 17.49 -8.77 5.66
N VAL A 292 18.08 -8.72 4.47
CA VAL A 292 19.36 -8.07 4.22
C VAL A 292 19.19 -7.08 3.07
N SER A 293 19.87 -5.93 3.17
CA SER A 293 19.94 -4.94 2.09
C SER A 293 21.39 -4.56 1.81
N ARG A 294 21.64 -4.20 0.56
CA ARG A 294 22.91 -3.63 0.09
C ARG A 294 22.62 -2.48 -0.84
N GLN A 295 23.46 -1.48 -0.83
CA GLN A 295 23.32 -0.33 -1.72
C GLN A 295 24.67 0.10 -2.31
N LYS A 296 24.60 0.76 -3.47
CA LYS A 296 25.73 1.40 -4.13
C LYS A 296 25.28 2.76 -4.66
N ARG A 297 26.09 3.79 -4.42
CA ARG A 297 25.93 5.07 -5.10
C ARG A 297 26.48 4.92 -6.52
N LEU A 298 25.76 5.44 -7.51
CA LEU A 298 26.17 5.53 -8.89
C LEU A 298 27.18 6.68 -9.07
N ASP A 299 28.07 6.53 -10.01
CA ASP A 299 29.06 7.57 -10.33
C ASP A 299 28.39 8.79 -10.98
N THR A 300 27.39 8.54 -11.83
CA THR A 300 26.50 9.54 -12.44
C THR A 300 25.04 9.17 -12.16
N PRO A 301 24.14 10.17 -11.94
CA PRO A 301 22.71 9.89 -11.82
C PRO A 301 22.18 9.24 -13.10
N SER A 302 21.24 8.33 -12.97
CA SER A 302 20.72 7.59 -14.13
C SER A 302 19.22 7.28 -13.99
N ASP A 303 18.56 7.10 -15.13
CA ASP A 303 17.24 6.53 -15.26
C ASP A 303 17.23 5.25 -16.12
N GLN A 304 18.43 4.78 -16.50
CA GLN A 304 18.67 3.69 -17.45
C GLN A 304 18.48 2.30 -16.83
N GLU A 305 17.76 1.44 -17.54
CA GLU A 305 17.47 0.06 -17.12
C GLU A 305 18.75 -0.75 -16.89
N HIS A 306 19.69 -0.69 -17.86
CA HIS A 306 20.93 -1.49 -17.80
C HIS A 306 21.80 -1.12 -16.61
N VAL A 307 21.89 0.18 -16.24
CA VAL A 307 22.64 0.66 -15.08
C VAL A 307 22.10 0.07 -13.79
N PHE A 308 20.78 0.08 -13.63
CA PHE A 308 20.13 -0.47 -12.44
C PHE A 308 20.27 -1.98 -12.36
N PHE A 309 20.10 -2.67 -13.48
CA PHE A 309 20.22 -4.11 -13.57
C PHE A 309 21.65 -4.59 -13.25
N GLU A 310 22.67 -4.03 -13.91
CA GLU A 310 24.08 -4.39 -13.64
C GLU A 310 24.48 -4.10 -12.20
N THR A 311 24.06 -2.93 -11.68
CA THR A 311 24.33 -2.57 -10.27
C THR A 311 23.66 -3.55 -9.31
N ALA A 312 22.43 -3.99 -9.60
CA ALA A 312 21.74 -5.00 -8.80
C ALA A 312 22.48 -6.33 -8.78
N LEU A 313 23.00 -6.79 -9.94
CA LEU A 313 23.79 -8.02 -10.03
C LEU A 313 25.14 -7.91 -9.26
N ILE A 314 25.81 -6.76 -9.34
CA ILE A 314 27.03 -6.53 -8.56
C ILE A 314 26.75 -6.61 -7.06
N LEU A 315 25.70 -5.95 -6.61
CA LEU A 315 25.30 -5.96 -5.20
C LEU A 315 24.86 -7.35 -4.73
N TRP A 316 24.15 -8.08 -5.57
CA TRP A 316 23.74 -9.45 -5.30
C TRP A 316 24.95 -10.37 -5.14
N ASN A 317 25.85 -10.39 -6.13
CA ASN A 317 27.03 -11.26 -6.10
C ASN A 317 27.94 -10.95 -4.91
N LYS A 318 28.13 -9.67 -4.56
CA LYS A 318 28.84 -9.27 -3.35
C LYS A 318 28.17 -9.81 -2.09
N LEU A 319 26.84 -9.71 -1.99
CA LEU A 319 26.09 -10.24 -0.86
C LEU A 319 26.24 -11.77 -0.73
N MET A 320 26.27 -12.50 -1.85
CA MET A 320 26.46 -13.97 -1.85
C MET A 320 27.88 -14.34 -1.41
N GLN A 321 28.91 -13.64 -1.88
CA GLN A 321 30.30 -13.84 -1.47
C GLN A 321 30.52 -13.58 0.04
N ASP A 322 29.95 -12.50 0.58
CA ASP A 322 30.01 -12.16 2.01
C ASP A 322 29.44 -13.28 2.90
N LYS A 323 28.39 -13.99 2.44
CA LYS A 323 27.76 -15.08 3.19
C LYS A 323 28.49 -16.42 3.08
N THR A 324 29.07 -16.72 1.94
CA THR A 324 29.89 -17.95 1.78
C THR A 324 31.16 -17.91 2.61
N SER A 325 31.73 -16.72 2.83
CA SER A 325 32.93 -16.56 3.66
C SER A 325 32.68 -16.67 5.18
N LYS A 326 31.43 -16.54 5.64
CA LYS A 326 31.06 -16.54 7.08
C LYS A 326 30.46 -17.85 7.59
N ARG A 327 30.31 -18.90 6.78
CA ARG A 327 29.89 -20.21 7.28
C ARG A 327 31.07 -20.91 7.95
N PRO A 328 30.96 -21.35 9.23
CA PRO A 328 31.83 -22.35 9.81
C PRO A 328 31.68 -23.63 8.96
N LYS A 329 32.79 -24.31 8.70
CA LYS A 329 32.75 -25.63 8.07
C LYS A 329 32.00 -26.60 8.97
N GLU A 330 30.69 -26.74 8.76
CA GLU A 330 29.92 -27.80 9.40
C GLU A 330 30.30 -29.15 8.77
N SER A 331 30.64 -30.05 9.68
CA SER A 331 30.97 -31.43 9.37
C SER A 331 29.85 -32.12 8.56
N LYS A 332 30.20 -32.74 7.48
CA LYS A 332 29.37 -33.67 6.72
C LYS A 332 28.76 -34.71 7.68
N LYS A 333 27.47 -34.61 7.93
CA LYS A 333 26.65 -35.78 8.32
C LYS A 333 25.89 -36.19 7.07
N ASP A 334 26.25 -37.39 6.61
CA ASP A 334 25.59 -38.11 5.53
C ASP A 334 24.12 -38.36 5.94
N THR A 335 23.20 -37.70 5.28
CA THR A 335 21.79 -38.09 5.20
C THR A 335 21.41 -38.00 3.74
N GLU A 336 21.17 -39.14 3.12
CA GLU A 336 20.64 -39.27 1.78
C GLU A 336 19.30 -38.54 1.66
N PRO A 337 19.06 -37.75 0.62
CA PRO A 337 17.74 -37.16 0.36
C PRO A 337 16.86 -38.18 -0.37
N LEU A 338 15.77 -38.58 0.25
CA LEU A 338 14.65 -39.22 -0.41
C LEU A 338 13.91 -38.14 -1.24
N GLY A 339 13.81 -38.38 -2.54
CA GLY A 339 12.93 -37.62 -3.42
C GLY A 339 13.67 -36.95 -4.59
N ALA A 340 13.76 -37.64 -5.71
CA ALA A 340 14.31 -37.12 -6.96
C ALA A 340 13.42 -36.00 -7.54
N THR A 341 13.82 -34.75 -7.37
CA THR A 341 13.35 -33.65 -8.20
C THR A 341 14.12 -33.66 -9.51
N THR A 342 13.44 -33.83 -10.60
CA THR A 342 13.95 -33.83 -11.96
C THR A 342 14.67 -32.49 -12.24
N LYS A 343 16.01 -32.54 -12.29
CA LYS A 343 16.82 -31.41 -12.75
C LYS A 343 16.60 -31.22 -14.25
N VAL A 344 15.80 -30.21 -14.61
CA VAL A 344 15.71 -29.77 -16.00
C VAL A 344 17.01 -29.08 -16.36
N LYS A 345 17.80 -29.69 -17.26
CA LYS A 345 19.01 -29.07 -17.83
C LYS A 345 18.57 -27.94 -18.78
N PHE A 346 18.79 -26.71 -18.39
CA PHE A 346 18.68 -25.58 -19.32
C PHE A 346 19.84 -25.56 -20.28
N THR A 347 19.55 -25.68 -21.57
CA THR A 347 20.52 -25.52 -22.65
C THR A 347 20.91 -24.07 -22.81
N ASN A 348 22.20 -23.82 -22.82
CA ASN A 348 22.98 -22.64 -23.16
C ASN A 348 22.22 -21.46 -23.81
N PHE A 349 21.71 -20.56 -23.01
CA PHE A 349 21.45 -19.15 -23.40
C PHE A 349 22.51 -18.28 -22.71
N LYS A 350 23.38 -17.64 -23.50
CA LYS A 350 24.35 -16.68 -22.99
C LYS A 350 23.57 -15.51 -22.38
N CYS A 351 23.74 -15.30 -21.08
CA CYS A 351 23.25 -14.11 -20.42
C CYS A 351 23.90 -12.87 -21.02
N SER A 352 23.10 -11.91 -21.46
CA SER A 352 23.58 -10.65 -22.01
C SER A 352 23.45 -9.53 -20.97
N SER A 353 24.29 -9.55 -19.93
CA SER A 353 24.74 -8.27 -19.37
C SER A 353 25.82 -7.73 -20.31
N SER A 354 25.86 -6.43 -20.56
CA SER A 354 26.88 -5.80 -21.41
C SER A 354 28.31 -6.12 -20.91
N LYS A 355 28.44 -6.48 -19.61
CA LYS A 355 29.73 -6.79 -18.92
C LYS A 355 29.93 -8.27 -18.60
N GLY A 356 29.08 -9.19 -19.10
CA GLY A 356 29.24 -10.63 -18.85
C GLY A 356 29.08 -11.07 -17.37
N ILE A 357 28.41 -10.25 -16.54
CA ILE A 357 28.15 -10.57 -15.12
C ILE A 357 27.06 -11.65 -15.05
N THR A 358 27.41 -12.81 -14.47
CA THR A 358 26.45 -13.87 -14.18
C THR A 358 25.93 -13.74 -12.75
N CYS A 359 24.64 -14.06 -12.54
CA CYS A 359 24.02 -14.05 -11.22
C CYS A 359 24.38 -15.34 -10.47
N MET A 360 24.91 -15.21 -9.25
CA MET A 360 25.23 -16.36 -8.39
C MET A 360 23.94 -16.97 -7.82
N ASP A 361 23.95 -18.29 -7.62
CA ASP A 361 22.87 -18.99 -6.91
C ASP A 361 22.82 -18.53 -5.45
N PRO A 362 21.61 -18.43 -4.85
CA PRO A 362 21.47 -18.09 -3.46
C PRO A 362 21.90 -19.25 -2.54
N PRO A 363 22.44 -18.95 -1.35
CA PRO A 363 22.82 -19.98 -0.36
C PRO A 363 21.60 -20.61 0.34
N GLY A 364 20.42 -20.15 0.05
CA GLY A 364 19.15 -20.64 0.60
C GLY A 364 17.97 -19.97 -0.10
N PRO A 365 16.72 -20.43 0.19
CA PRO A 365 15.51 -19.96 -0.47
C PRO A 365 15.27 -18.47 -0.27
N ILE A 366 14.92 -17.75 -1.33
CA ILE A 366 14.61 -16.31 -1.32
C ILE A 366 13.10 -16.11 -1.38
N ARG A 367 12.53 -15.60 -0.31
CA ARG A 367 11.11 -15.30 -0.17
C ARG A 367 10.69 -13.99 -0.82
N LEU A 368 11.53 -12.95 -0.72
CA LEU A 368 11.26 -11.62 -1.27
C LEU A 368 12.53 -11.03 -1.87
N LEU A 369 12.36 -10.42 -3.02
CA LEU A 369 13.40 -9.63 -3.67
C LEU A 369 12.87 -8.24 -3.97
N GLY A 370 13.71 -7.22 -3.85
CA GLY A 370 13.38 -5.84 -4.16
C GLY A 370 14.54 -5.05 -4.71
N LEU A 371 14.24 -4.06 -5.52
CA LEU A 371 15.16 -3.08 -6.07
C LEU A 371 14.59 -1.67 -5.82
N THR A 372 15.42 -0.75 -5.37
CA THR A 372 15.02 0.62 -5.07
C THR A 372 16.07 1.59 -5.59
N VAL A 373 15.62 2.68 -6.19
CA VAL A 373 16.45 3.82 -6.60
C VAL A 373 16.08 5.02 -5.74
N SER A 374 17.07 5.69 -5.19
CA SER A 374 16.92 6.83 -4.26
C SER A 374 17.93 7.94 -4.53
N GLY A 375 17.77 9.09 -3.83
CA GLY A 375 18.48 10.31 -4.15
C GLY A 375 18.06 10.77 -5.54
N LEU A 376 16.78 11.18 -5.66
CA LEU A 376 16.17 11.50 -6.95
C LEU A 376 16.26 12.98 -7.21
N ASP A 377 16.80 13.35 -8.38
CA ASP A 377 16.90 14.72 -8.88
C ASP A 377 16.18 14.86 -10.22
N GLU A 378 15.57 16.02 -10.45
CA GLU A 378 14.93 16.40 -11.71
C GLU A 378 15.96 16.92 -12.73
N GLU A 379 17.04 17.53 -12.26
CA GLU A 379 18.13 18.04 -13.06
C GLU A 379 19.36 17.15 -12.92
N VAL A 380 19.78 16.55 -14.01
CA VAL A 380 21.14 16.03 -14.14
C VAL A 380 22.01 17.22 -14.51
N PRO A 381 23.05 17.56 -13.75
CA PRO A 381 24.07 18.47 -14.23
C PRO A 381 24.65 17.84 -15.50
N MET A 382 24.19 18.25 -16.66
CA MET A 382 24.80 17.89 -17.93
C MET A 382 26.15 18.62 -18.00
N GLN A 383 27.14 18.05 -17.38
CA GLN A 383 28.48 18.24 -17.84
C GLN A 383 28.60 17.32 -19.06
N ASP A 384 28.44 17.88 -20.26
CA ASP A 384 28.68 17.15 -21.49
C ASP A 384 30.03 16.45 -21.35
N SER A 385 30.00 15.15 -21.20
CA SER A 385 31.21 14.36 -21.23
C SER A 385 31.72 14.39 -22.64
N LEU A 386 32.93 14.89 -22.85
CA LEU A 386 33.61 14.86 -24.15
C LEU A 386 33.75 13.42 -24.70
N PHE A 387 33.31 12.42 -23.93
CA PHE A 387 33.42 10.99 -24.17
C PHE A 387 32.08 10.25 -24.14
N ASP A 388 30.94 10.95 -24.26
CA ASP A 388 29.64 10.29 -24.40
C ASP A 388 29.64 9.43 -25.65
N SER A 389 29.39 8.15 -25.47
CA SER A 389 29.42 7.22 -26.59
C SER A 389 28.13 7.37 -27.41
N PRO A 390 28.19 7.23 -28.74
CA PRO A 390 27.01 7.23 -29.60
C PRO A 390 25.98 6.13 -29.23
N GLN A 391 26.35 5.18 -28.38
CA GLN A 391 25.48 4.10 -27.87
C GLN A 391 24.46 4.63 -26.87
N ASP A 392 24.81 5.62 -26.02
CA ASP A 392 23.92 6.15 -24.98
C ASP A 392 22.74 6.91 -25.61
N GLU A 393 23.00 7.73 -26.64
CA GLU A 393 21.93 8.42 -27.37
C GLU A 393 20.98 7.46 -28.11
N THR A 394 21.49 6.33 -28.58
CA THR A 394 20.68 5.33 -29.28
C THR A 394 19.77 4.58 -28.30
N GLU A 395 20.28 4.28 -27.10
CA GLU A 395 19.49 3.63 -26.04
C GLU A 395 18.38 4.55 -25.52
N ASP A 396 18.63 5.85 -25.36
CA ASP A 396 17.62 6.83 -24.96
C ASP A 396 16.49 6.97 -25.99
N LYS A 397 16.86 7.05 -27.26
CA LYS A 397 15.88 7.10 -28.38
C LYS A 397 15.04 5.82 -28.41
N LEU A 398 15.67 4.66 -28.26
CA LEU A 398 14.97 3.38 -28.22
C LEU A 398 14.02 3.31 -27.01
N ALA A 399 14.49 3.72 -25.83
CA ALA A 399 13.67 3.73 -24.61
C ALA A 399 12.42 4.61 -24.78
N SER A 400 12.57 5.81 -25.36
CA SER A 400 11.44 6.73 -25.58
C SER A 400 10.43 6.18 -26.59
N VAL A 401 10.89 5.51 -27.66
CA VAL A 401 10.01 4.83 -28.63
C VAL A 401 9.25 3.67 -27.97
N LEU A 402 9.93 2.86 -27.17
CA LEU A 402 9.31 1.75 -26.43
C LEU A 402 8.26 2.26 -25.43
N ASP A 403 8.55 3.32 -24.69
CA ASP A 403 7.61 3.96 -23.75
C ASP A 403 6.37 4.53 -24.51
N SER A 404 6.57 5.07 -25.70
CA SER A 404 5.48 5.56 -26.56
C SER A 404 4.58 4.43 -27.08
N LEU A 405 5.18 3.33 -27.51
CA LEU A 405 4.45 2.13 -27.96
C LEU A 405 3.64 1.52 -26.82
N GLU A 406 4.25 1.41 -25.63
CA GLU A 406 3.57 0.87 -24.44
C GLU A 406 2.41 1.76 -23.99
N SER A 407 2.56 3.08 -24.05
CA SER A 407 1.48 4.04 -23.75
C SER A 407 0.28 3.87 -24.69
N LYS A 408 0.52 3.51 -25.97
CA LYS A 408 -0.55 3.33 -26.97
C LYS A 408 -1.17 1.95 -26.97
N PHE A 409 -0.39 0.90 -26.71
CA PHE A 409 -0.79 -0.49 -26.91
C PHE A 409 -0.78 -1.34 -25.64
N GLY A 410 -0.43 -0.75 -24.49
CA GLY A 410 -0.39 -1.42 -23.19
C GLY A 410 0.98 -1.98 -22.80
N GLU A 411 1.15 -2.28 -21.51
CA GLU A 411 2.45 -2.64 -20.88
C GLU A 411 3.12 -3.91 -21.45
N THR A 412 2.40 -4.72 -22.20
CA THR A 412 2.90 -5.98 -22.78
C THR A 412 3.12 -5.93 -24.28
N ALA A 413 2.86 -4.80 -24.93
CA ALA A 413 2.92 -4.66 -26.37
C ALA A 413 4.33 -4.91 -26.94
N VAL A 414 5.36 -4.46 -26.24
CA VAL A 414 6.76 -4.69 -26.58
C VAL A 414 7.53 -5.03 -25.32
N MET A 415 8.20 -6.18 -25.31
CA MET A 415 9.07 -6.58 -24.20
C MET A 415 10.32 -7.32 -24.72
N SER A 416 11.40 -7.24 -23.95
CA SER A 416 12.60 -8.00 -24.25
C SER A 416 12.35 -9.51 -24.11
N GLY A 417 13.09 -10.34 -24.88
CA GLY A 417 12.95 -11.81 -24.79
C GLY A 417 13.17 -12.36 -23.38
N ALA A 418 14.01 -11.72 -22.56
CA ALA A 418 14.21 -12.07 -21.16
C ALA A 418 12.95 -11.79 -20.31
N LEU A 419 12.30 -10.64 -20.50
CA LEU A 419 11.03 -10.32 -19.85
C LEU A 419 9.91 -11.25 -20.33
N TRP A 420 9.90 -11.57 -21.61
CA TRP A 420 8.95 -12.54 -22.17
C TRP A 420 9.07 -13.91 -21.48
N GLN A 421 10.30 -14.42 -21.26
CA GLN A 421 10.54 -15.66 -20.52
C GLN A 421 9.99 -15.62 -19.09
N ARG A 422 10.11 -14.48 -18.39
CA ARG A 422 9.54 -14.30 -17.05
C ARG A 422 8.03 -14.48 -17.02
N PHE A 423 7.34 -14.04 -18.08
CA PHE A 423 5.88 -14.09 -18.16
C PHE A 423 5.34 -15.39 -18.75
N HIS A 424 6.07 -16.04 -19.66
CA HIS A 424 5.58 -17.14 -20.49
C HIS A 424 6.45 -18.41 -20.40
N GLY A 425 7.57 -18.39 -19.68
CA GLY A 425 8.44 -19.58 -19.50
C GLY A 425 7.74 -20.68 -18.71
N ASP A 426 8.18 -21.95 -18.92
CA ASP A 426 7.58 -23.15 -18.29
C ASP A 426 7.59 -23.14 -16.76
N ASN A 427 8.50 -22.36 -16.15
CA ASN A 427 8.57 -22.08 -14.72
C ASN A 427 8.21 -20.62 -14.40
N GLY A 428 7.40 -19.96 -15.25
CA GLY A 428 7.08 -18.55 -15.10
C GLY A 428 6.44 -18.27 -13.76
N ILE A 429 7.17 -17.52 -12.92
CA ILE A 429 6.78 -17.09 -11.57
C ILE A 429 5.40 -16.42 -11.56
N ARG A 430 4.96 -15.90 -12.71
CA ARG A 430 3.65 -15.27 -12.89
C ARG A 430 2.58 -16.12 -13.56
N ARG A 431 2.91 -17.28 -14.14
CA ARG A 431 1.90 -18.12 -14.78
C ARG A 431 0.82 -18.54 -13.78
N LYS A 432 1.22 -18.96 -12.58
CA LYS A 432 0.28 -19.27 -11.48
C LYS A 432 -0.56 -18.07 -11.06
N ARG A 433 -0.03 -16.85 -11.09
CA ARG A 433 -0.78 -15.63 -10.69
C ARG A 433 -1.78 -15.18 -11.77
N SER A 434 -1.43 -15.30 -13.06
CA SER A 434 -2.35 -15.05 -14.17
C SER A 434 -3.41 -16.15 -14.30
N GLU A 435 -3.07 -17.39 -14.04
CA GLU A 435 -3.99 -18.53 -14.00
C GLU A 435 -4.96 -18.41 -12.81
N LEU A 436 -4.48 -18.03 -11.63
CA LEU A 436 -5.34 -17.72 -10.47
C LEU A 436 -6.26 -16.52 -10.75
N LYS A 437 -5.75 -15.46 -11.38
CA LYS A 437 -6.58 -14.31 -11.78
C LYS A 437 -7.61 -14.72 -12.82
N ALA A 438 -7.22 -15.46 -13.85
CA ALA A 438 -8.13 -15.95 -14.88
C ALA A 438 -9.16 -16.94 -14.31
N ALA A 439 -8.79 -17.75 -13.32
CA ALA A 439 -9.72 -18.65 -12.64
C ALA A 439 -10.75 -17.90 -11.78
N VAL A 440 -10.32 -16.82 -11.11
CA VAL A 440 -11.22 -15.94 -10.34
C VAL A 440 -12.12 -15.13 -11.27
N ASP A 441 -11.57 -14.57 -12.35
CA ASP A 441 -12.33 -13.83 -13.36
C ASP A 441 -13.35 -14.76 -14.07
N ALA A 442 -13.01 -16.04 -14.29
CA ALA A 442 -13.90 -17.06 -14.84
C ALA A 442 -14.98 -17.50 -13.82
N GLN A 443 -14.67 -17.53 -12.55
CA GLN A 443 -15.61 -17.89 -11.48
C GLN A 443 -16.61 -16.75 -11.25
N THR A 444 -16.16 -15.49 -11.28
CA THR A 444 -17.06 -14.31 -11.26
C THR A 444 -17.97 -14.28 -12.48
N ALA A 445 -17.44 -14.57 -13.68
CA ALA A 445 -18.25 -14.64 -14.90
C ALA A 445 -19.25 -15.81 -14.93
N GLN A 446 -18.97 -16.92 -14.22
CA GLN A 446 -19.93 -18.03 -14.05
C GLN A 446 -21.02 -17.69 -13.04
N ASP A 447 -20.69 -16.97 -11.97
CA ASP A 447 -21.65 -16.51 -10.98
C ASP A 447 -22.56 -15.43 -11.58
N ASP A 448 -22.05 -14.53 -12.42
CA ASP A 448 -22.84 -13.57 -13.20
C ASP A 448 -23.73 -14.25 -14.26
N GLY A 449 -23.25 -15.34 -14.86
CA GLY A 449 -24.02 -16.15 -15.84
C GLY A 449 -25.11 -17.02 -15.21
N ALA A 450 -24.98 -17.40 -13.95
CA ALA A 450 -25.98 -18.17 -13.22
C ALA A 450 -27.15 -17.31 -12.74
N SER A 451 -26.91 -15.99 -12.52
CA SER A 451 -27.96 -15.03 -12.12
C SER A 451 -28.91 -14.64 -13.26
N THR A 452 -28.59 -14.96 -14.52
CA THR A 452 -29.41 -14.62 -15.70
C THR A 452 -30.31 -15.75 -16.21
N LYS A 453 -30.38 -16.90 -15.54
CA LYS A 453 -31.32 -17.98 -15.83
C LYS A 453 -32.34 -18.17 -14.72
N VAL A 454 -33.02 -17.13 -14.29
CA VAL A 454 -34.33 -17.24 -13.65
C VAL A 454 -35.39 -16.94 -14.69
N ASP A 455 -36.02 -17.98 -15.04
CA ASP A 455 -37.14 -18.21 -15.94
C ASP A 455 -38.16 -17.06 -15.95
N VAL A 456 -38.31 -16.40 -17.11
CA VAL A 456 -39.45 -15.52 -17.41
C VAL A 456 -40.55 -16.39 -17.98
N GLY A 457 -41.21 -17.16 -17.10
CA GLY A 457 -42.34 -17.99 -17.43
C GLY A 457 -43.37 -18.00 -16.31
N SER A 458 -44.51 -17.33 -16.58
CA SER A 458 -45.77 -17.38 -15.83
C SER A 458 -45.79 -16.84 -14.39
N THR A 459 -46.23 -15.59 -14.24
CA THR A 459 -47.30 -15.20 -13.28
C THR A 459 -47.74 -13.75 -13.57
N LYS A 460 -48.60 -13.61 -14.59
CA LYS A 460 -49.54 -12.50 -14.67
C LYS A 460 -50.79 -12.97 -13.95
N GLU A 461 -50.89 -12.93 -12.64
CA GLU A 461 -52.10 -13.04 -11.85
C GLU A 461 -51.75 -13.17 -10.35
N ALA A 462 -51.12 -12.15 -9.73
CA ALA A 462 -51.07 -12.04 -8.27
C ALA A 462 -50.55 -10.65 -7.80
N ASN A 463 -50.84 -9.59 -8.55
CA ASN A 463 -50.46 -8.22 -8.13
C ASN A 463 -51.70 -7.30 -8.11
N GLN A 464 -52.75 -7.69 -7.39
CA GLN A 464 -53.92 -6.81 -7.11
C GLN A 464 -54.49 -6.93 -5.70
N SER A 465 -53.77 -7.41 -4.71
CA SER A 465 -54.32 -7.50 -3.33
C SER A 465 -53.35 -7.21 -2.18
N ILE A 466 -52.31 -6.40 -2.37
CA ILE A 466 -51.44 -5.93 -1.26
C ILE A 466 -51.16 -4.43 -1.43
N ILE A 467 -52.20 -3.61 -1.50
CA ILE A 467 -52.19 -2.17 -1.27
C ILE A 467 -53.47 -1.82 -0.53
N ALA A 468 -53.59 -2.24 0.69
CA ALA A 468 -54.53 -1.72 1.70
C ALA A 468 -54.23 -2.49 3.00
N ASP A 469 -53.25 -2.06 3.78
CA ASP A 469 -53.15 -2.24 5.23
C ASP A 469 -51.71 -1.93 5.72
N THR A 470 -51.35 -0.63 5.65
CA THR A 470 -50.20 -0.12 6.46
C THR A 470 -50.37 1.40 6.72
N HIS A 471 -51.58 1.74 7.23
CA HIS A 471 -51.76 3.03 7.90
C HIS A 471 -52.54 2.79 9.18
N ALA A 472 -51.87 2.25 10.21
CA ALA A 472 -52.28 2.41 11.63
C ALA A 472 -51.17 1.81 12.51
N SER A 473 -50.81 2.57 13.51
CA SER A 473 -49.99 2.17 14.67
C SER A 473 -48.50 2.55 14.64
N ILE A 474 -48.20 3.82 14.86
CA ILE A 474 -47.03 4.24 15.67
C ILE A 474 -47.50 5.42 16.55
N GLU A 475 -48.12 5.10 17.66
CA GLU A 475 -48.06 5.93 18.86
C GLU A 475 -47.42 5.07 19.96
N GLY A 476 -46.18 5.38 20.34
CA GLY A 476 -45.46 4.80 21.45
C GLY A 476 -45.17 5.86 22.53
N PRO A 477 -45.07 5.50 23.80
CA PRO A 477 -45.35 6.36 24.94
C PRO A 477 -44.22 7.32 25.29
N LYS A 478 -44.58 8.55 25.57
CA LYS A 478 -43.76 9.60 26.22
C LYS A 478 -43.32 9.14 27.61
N LYS A 479 -42.01 8.95 27.82
CA LYS A 479 -41.40 8.91 29.15
C LYS A 479 -40.91 10.31 29.57
N THR A 480 -41.62 10.88 30.48
CA THR A 480 -41.20 12.01 31.33
C THR A 480 -39.95 11.67 32.12
N VAL A 481 -38.89 12.44 31.94
CA VAL A 481 -37.73 12.43 32.86
C VAL A 481 -37.80 13.69 33.69
N LYS A 482 -37.97 13.53 35.01
CA LYS A 482 -37.86 14.54 36.04
C LYS A 482 -36.43 15.12 36.07
N LYS A 483 -36.37 16.41 36.15
CA LYS A 483 -35.26 17.21 36.72
C LYS A 483 -35.11 16.79 38.20
N ASP A 484 -33.88 16.54 38.64
CA ASP A 484 -33.38 16.98 39.92
C ASP A 484 -31.86 16.77 39.97
N LEU A 485 -31.15 17.91 40.27
CA LEU A 485 -29.77 18.15 40.68
C LEU A 485 -28.64 17.92 39.64
#